data_610c57c8e1ace84eb9cba44a7df0ce88
#
_entry.id   610c57c8e1ace84eb9cba44a7df0ce88
#
_cell.length_a   1.000
_cell.length_b   1.000
_cell.length_c   1.000
_cell.angle_alpha   90.00
_cell.angle_beta   90.00
_cell.angle_gamma   90.00
#
_symmetry.space_group_name_H-M   'P 1'
#
loop_
_entity.id
_entity.type
_entity.pdbx_description
1 polymer ?
#
loop_
_entity_poly.entity_id
_entity_poly.type
_entity_poly.pdbx_seq_one_letter_code
_entity_poly.pdbx_strand_id
1 'polypeptide(L)'
;MANHAGGLSLCIFGHKRFGREGGIEVVVEELSTRMVKLGHQVTCYNRGGHHVSGKEFDGAKLHEYEGVKLKTVPTINGKGLAAVSSSFFAALASAFGRYDVLHIHAEGPAAFCWLPKLFGKKVIVTIHGACEIIETTGKKPDKSMVLAA
;
A
#
# COMPACT_ATOMS: atom_id res chain seq x y z
N MET A 1 -5.88 -16.37 -17.15
CA MET A 1 -5.68 -17.02 -15.83
C MET A 1 -4.20 -17.33 -15.70
N ALA A 2 -3.50 -16.60 -14.86
CA ALA A 2 -2.11 -16.91 -14.59
C ALA A 2 -2.09 -18.11 -13.65
N ASN A 3 -1.60 -19.23 -14.18
CA ASN A 3 -1.41 -20.47 -13.43
C ASN A 3 -0.23 -20.27 -12.47
N HIS A 4 -0.50 -19.73 -11.29
CA HIS A 4 0.47 -19.68 -10.21
C HIS A 4 0.30 -20.95 -9.39
N ALA A 5 1.29 -21.81 -9.37
CA ALA A 5 1.35 -23.00 -8.52
C ALA A 5 1.21 -22.57 -7.04
N GLY A 6 -0.04 -22.38 -6.58
CA GLY A 6 -0.42 -22.16 -5.18
C GLY A 6 -0.27 -20.75 -4.61
N GLY A 7 0.39 -19.78 -5.26
CA GLY A 7 0.60 -18.42 -4.74
C GLY A 7 -0.36 -17.38 -5.32
N LEU A 8 -0.79 -16.42 -4.50
CA LEU A 8 -1.60 -15.27 -4.93
C LEU A 8 -0.71 -14.12 -5.43
N SER A 9 -1.23 -13.32 -6.34
CA SER A 9 -0.63 -12.05 -6.75
C SER A 9 -1.25 -10.90 -5.95
N LEU A 10 -0.43 -10.26 -5.13
CA LEU A 10 -0.83 -9.22 -4.18
C LEU A 10 -0.29 -7.87 -4.63
N CYS A 11 -1.10 -6.83 -4.46
CA CYS A 11 -0.70 -5.45 -4.64
C CYS A 11 -0.89 -4.69 -3.33
N ILE A 12 0.14 -4.01 -2.86
CA ILE A 12 0.11 -3.24 -1.61
C ILE A 12 0.43 -1.77 -1.91
N PHE A 13 -0.39 -0.86 -1.40
CA PHE A 13 -0.14 0.59 -1.50
C PHE A 13 -0.75 1.35 -0.33
N GLY A 14 -0.41 2.64 -0.22
CA GLY A 14 -0.87 3.51 0.84
C GLY A 14 0.25 3.99 1.78
N HIS A 15 1.40 3.33 1.75
CA HIS A 15 2.62 3.79 2.38
C HIS A 15 3.33 4.86 1.51
N LYS A 16 4.26 5.59 2.09
CA LYS A 16 5.02 6.60 1.34
C LYS A 16 6.08 5.96 0.46
N ARG A 17 6.98 5.22 1.07
CA ARG A 17 8.05 4.51 0.36
C ARG A 17 8.48 3.28 1.13
N PHE A 18 8.71 2.19 0.44
CA PHE A 18 9.20 0.93 1.00
C PHE A 18 10.64 1.12 1.55
N GLY A 19 10.93 0.51 2.70
CA GLY A 19 12.24 0.60 3.36
C GLY A 19 12.50 1.92 4.10
N ARG A 20 11.49 2.78 4.28
CA ARG A 20 11.60 4.01 5.06
C ARG A 20 11.23 3.76 6.53
N GLU A 21 11.89 4.47 7.44
CA GLU A 21 11.46 4.52 8.83
C GLU A 21 10.07 5.14 8.98
N GLY A 22 9.15 4.43 9.60
CA GLY A 22 7.78 4.86 9.84
C GLY A 22 6.90 3.69 10.25
N GLY A 23 5.81 3.94 10.97
CA GLY A 23 4.96 2.87 11.48
C GLY A 23 4.31 2.02 10.37
N ILE A 24 3.76 2.67 9.34
CA ILE A 24 3.10 1.99 8.22
C ILE A 24 4.14 1.32 7.32
N GLU A 25 5.25 1.99 7.06
CA GLU A 25 6.32 1.52 6.19
C GLU A 25 6.92 0.21 6.70
N VAL A 26 7.21 0.14 8.00
CA VAL A 26 7.71 -1.10 8.64
C VAL A 26 6.69 -2.24 8.55
N VAL A 27 5.42 -1.96 8.78
CA VAL A 27 4.36 -2.98 8.66
C VAL A 27 4.25 -3.49 7.23
N VAL A 28 4.30 -2.60 6.24
CA VAL A 28 4.23 -3.00 4.82
C VAL A 28 5.45 -3.84 4.43
N GLU A 29 6.64 -3.47 4.87
CA GLU A 29 7.87 -4.22 4.60
C GLU A 29 7.82 -5.62 5.19
N GLU A 30 7.53 -5.74 6.48
CA GLU A 30 7.41 -7.02 7.18
C GLU A 30 6.32 -7.92 6.57
N LEU A 31 5.16 -7.37 6.28
CA LEU A 31 4.06 -8.11 5.68
C LEU A 31 4.43 -8.61 4.28
N SER A 32 4.97 -7.72 3.45
CA SER A 32 5.32 -8.03 2.06
C SER A 32 6.38 -9.12 1.95
N THR A 33 7.45 -9.02 2.72
CA THR A 33 8.55 -10.00 2.72
C THR A 33 8.09 -11.35 3.26
N ARG A 34 7.25 -11.38 4.29
CA ARG A 34 6.66 -12.63 4.79
C ARG A 34 5.74 -13.29 3.77
N MET A 35 4.93 -12.51 3.05
CA MET A 35 4.07 -13.04 2.00
C MET A 35 4.88 -13.63 0.83
N VAL A 36 5.99 -13.01 0.45
CA VAL A 36 6.92 -13.58 -0.54
C VAL A 36 7.50 -14.91 -0.05
N LYS A 37 7.92 -14.99 1.21
CA LYS A 37 8.43 -16.25 1.81
C LYS A 37 7.38 -17.36 1.83
N LEU A 38 6.09 -17.00 1.88
CA LEU A 38 4.96 -17.96 1.78
C LEU A 38 4.62 -18.35 0.33
N GLY A 39 5.36 -17.85 -0.66
CA GLY A 39 5.16 -18.21 -2.07
C GLY A 39 4.21 -17.29 -2.84
N HIS A 40 3.83 -16.15 -2.28
CA HIS A 40 3.02 -15.16 -2.97
C HIS A 40 3.87 -14.19 -3.80
N GLN A 41 3.28 -13.65 -4.86
CA GLN A 41 3.90 -12.55 -5.61
C GLN A 41 3.40 -11.23 -5.06
N VAL A 42 4.30 -10.39 -4.59
CA VAL A 42 3.94 -9.10 -3.97
C VAL A 42 4.52 -7.95 -4.79
N THR A 43 3.67 -6.97 -5.09
CA THR A 43 4.05 -5.71 -5.70
C THR A 43 3.62 -4.56 -4.79
N CYS A 44 4.56 -3.71 -4.41
CA CYS A 44 4.30 -2.49 -3.63
C CYS A 44 4.39 -1.25 -4.52
N TYR A 45 3.41 -0.36 -4.42
CA TYR A 45 3.43 0.94 -5.09
C TYR A 45 3.92 2.03 -4.15
N ASN A 46 5.10 2.56 -4.44
CA ASN A 46 5.70 3.68 -3.73
C ASN A 46 5.16 5.02 -4.26
N ARG A 47 5.08 6.00 -3.37
CA ARG A 47 4.81 7.39 -3.74
C ARG A 47 6.05 7.98 -4.41
N GLY A 48 5.89 8.64 -5.55
CA GLY A 48 6.93 9.43 -6.21
C GLY A 48 7.09 10.82 -5.56
N GLY A 49 8.10 11.57 -6.03
CA GLY A 49 8.35 12.97 -5.63
C GLY A 49 9.53 13.16 -4.68
N HIS A 50 10.14 14.35 -4.77
CA HIS A 50 11.37 14.70 -4.03
C HIS A 50 11.17 14.80 -2.50
N HIS A 51 9.97 15.06 -2.03
CA HIS A 51 9.67 15.24 -0.59
C HIS A 51 9.57 13.93 0.20
N VAL A 52 9.64 12.79 -0.48
CA VAL A 52 9.53 11.47 0.17
C VAL A 52 10.90 10.83 0.37
N SER A 53 11.93 11.37 -0.27
CA SER A 53 13.28 10.83 -0.24
C SER A 53 14.03 11.33 1.00
N GLY A 54 14.48 10.42 1.86
CA GLY A 54 15.70 10.67 2.62
C GLY A 54 16.87 10.68 1.63
N LYS A 55 17.88 11.52 1.86
CA LYS A 55 19.06 11.67 0.99
C LYS A 55 19.77 10.36 0.62
N GLU A 56 19.55 9.32 1.39
CA GLU A 56 20.13 7.98 1.21
C GLU A 56 19.45 7.14 0.12
N PHE A 57 18.21 7.47 -0.26
CA PHE A 57 17.42 6.69 -1.22
C PHE A 57 17.33 7.32 -2.61
N ASP A 58 17.80 8.52 -2.82
CA ASP A 58 17.69 9.25 -4.10
C ASP A 58 18.56 8.65 -5.23
N GLY A 59 19.53 7.81 -4.88
CA GLY A 59 20.44 7.17 -5.85
C GLY A 59 20.04 5.75 -6.29
N ALA A 60 19.24 5.05 -5.52
CA ALA A 60 18.87 3.68 -5.83
C ALA A 60 17.41 3.62 -6.27
N LYS A 61 17.15 3.51 -7.57
CA LYS A 61 15.87 3.04 -8.11
C LYS A 61 15.72 1.57 -7.76
N LEU A 62 15.39 1.28 -6.51
CA LEU A 62 15.16 -0.07 -6.06
C LEU A 62 13.87 -0.57 -6.73
N HIS A 63 13.99 -1.50 -7.65
CA HIS A 63 12.86 -2.12 -8.34
C HIS A 63 12.37 -3.39 -7.66
N GLU A 64 13.19 -3.94 -6.77
CA GLU A 64 12.91 -5.16 -6.03
C GLU A 64 13.66 -5.18 -4.69
N TYR A 65 13.01 -5.70 -3.65
CA TYR A 65 13.59 -5.93 -2.34
C TYR A 65 13.08 -7.26 -1.77
N GLU A 66 13.98 -8.20 -1.45
CA GLU A 66 13.66 -9.55 -0.93
C GLU A 66 12.50 -10.24 -1.69
N GLY A 67 12.49 -10.13 -3.03
CA GLY A 67 11.44 -10.69 -3.88
C GLY A 67 10.16 -9.86 -3.98
N VAL A 68 10.05 -8.76 -3.25
CA VAL A 68 8.96 -7.79 -3.38
C VAL A 68 9.24 -6.85 -4.54
N LYS A 69 8.35 -6.81 -5.53
CA LYS A 69 8.46 -5.86 -6.66
C LYS A 69 8.05 -4.47 -6.22
N LEU A 70 8.89 -3.48 -6.49
CA LEU A 70 8.66 -2.09 -6.13
C LEU A 70 8.39 -1.26 -7.39
N LYS A 71 7.26 -0.57 -7.41
CA LYS A 71 6.87 0.36 -8.47
C LYS A 71 6.60 1.73 -7.88
N THR A 72 6.96 2.78 -8.60
CA THR A 72 6.68 4.16 -8.20
C THR A 72 5.54 4.71 -9.05
N VAL A 73 4.54 5.30 -8.41
CA VAL A 73 3.42 5.96 -9.09
C VAL A 73 3.68 7.45 -9.24
N PRO A 74 3.16 8.08 -10.31
CA PRO A 74 3.19 9.53 -10.47
C PRO A 74 2.58 10.22 -9.25
N THR A 75 3.19 11.32 -8.84
CA THR A 75 2.77 12.07 -7.66
C THR A 75 2.85 13.56 -7.96
N ILE A 76 1.77 14.28 -7.73
CA ILE A 76 1.73 15.74 -7.90
C ILE A 76 2.25 16.37 -6.60
N ASN A 77 3.32 17.17 -6.71
CA ASN A 77 3.90 17.84 -5.55
C ASN A 77 2.94 18.90 -4.99
N GLY A 78 2.72 18.86 -3.69
CA GLY A 78 1.85 19.81 -2.97
C GLY A 78 1.40 19.25 -1.63
N LYS A 79 1.11 20.13 -0.65
CA LYS A 79 0.58 19.71 0.65
C LYS A 79 -0.77 19.01 0.45
N GLY A 80 -0.86 17.75 0.82
CA GLY A 80 -2.07 16.92 0.65
C GLY A 80 -2.25 16.34 -0.76
N LEU A 81 -1.95 17.10 -1.84
CA LEU A 81 -2.09 16.64 -3.22
C LEU A 81 -1.21 15.43 -3.54
N ALA A 82 -0.02 15.35 -2.93
CA ALA A 82 0.88 14.22 -3.12
C ALA A 82 0.28 12.90 -2.61
N ALA A 83 -0.43 12.93 -1.50
CA ALA A 83 -1.10 11.74 -0.95
C ALA A 83 -2.29 11.34 -1.83
N VAL A 84 -3.13 12.29 -2.20
CA VAL A 84 -4.33 12.06 -3.02
C VAL A 84 -3.96 11.55 -4.40
N SER A 85 -3.06 12.24 -5.12
CA SER A 85 -2.66 11.86 -6.47
C SER A 85 -1.96 10.50 -6.52
N SER A 86 -1.01 10.24 -5.61
CA SER A 86 -0.34 8.94 -5.56
C SER A 86 -1.32 7.80 -5.25
N SER A 87 -2.29 8.03 -4.36
CA SER A 87 -3.31 7.04 -4.03
C SER A 87 -4.24 6.75 -5.20
N PHE A 88 -4.65 7.79 -5.93
CA PHE A 88 -5.46 7.65 -7.14
C PHE A 88 -4.72 6.86 -8.23
N PHE A 89 -3.47 7.24 -8.54
CA PHE A 89 -2.69 6.54 -9.56
C PHE A 89 -2.35 5.11 -9.15
N ALA A 90 -2.09 4.85 -7.86
CA ALA A 90 -1.87 3.49 -7.36
C ALA A 90 -3.15 2.64 -7.48
N ALA A 91 -4.31 3.20 -7.11
CA ALA A 91 -5.59 2.52 -7.26
C ALA A 91 -5.91 2.22 -8.73
N LEU A 92 -5.67 3.19 -9.64
CA LEU A 92 -5.86 3.02 -11.07
C LEU A 92 -4.92 1.95 -11.64
N ALA A 93 -3.62 2.03 -11.35
CA ALA A 93 -2.62 1.06 -11.82
C ALA A 93 -2.91 -0.35 -11.29
N SER A 94 -3.37 -0.46 -10.04
CA SER A 94 -3.74 -1.74 -9.45
C SER A 94 -5.04 -2.32 -10.02
N ALA A 95 -6.00 -1.48 -10.39
CA ALA A 95 -7.25 -1.90 -11.03
C ALA A 95 -7.01 -2.59 -12.38
N PHE A 96 -6.10 -2.04 -13.19
CA PHE A 96 -5.70 -2.63 -14.48
C PHE A 96 -4.61 -3.70 -14.35
N GLY A 97 -3.95 -3.81 -13.20
CA GLY A 97 -2.93 -4.82 -12.94
C GLY A 97 -3.51 -6.23 -12.80
N ARG A 98 -2.67 -7.25 -13.02
CA ARG A 98 -3.04 -8.65 -12.82
C ARG A 98 -2.79 -9.06 -11.36
N TYR A 99 -3.60 -8.53 -10.46
CA TYR A 99 -3.55 -8.84 -9.03
C TYR A 99 -4.82 -9.55 -8.59
N ASP A 100 -4.68 -10.54 -7.71
CA ASP A 100 -5.80 -11.27 -7.10
C ASP A 100 -6.38 -10.49 -5.92
N VAL A 101 -5.49 -9.88 -5.13
CA VAL A 101 -5.85 -9.15 -3.92
C VAL A 101 -5.10 -7.82 -3.87
N LEU A 102 -5.80 -6.76 -3.51
CA LEU A 102 -5.24 -5.45 -3.21
C LEU A 102 -5.32 -5.18 -1.72
N HIS A 103 -4.21 -4.79 -1.12
CA HIS A 103 -4.14 -4.42 0.28
C HIS A 103 -3.77 -2.94 0.40
N ILE A 104 -4.72 -2.13 0.87
CA ILE A 104 -4.59 -0.68 0.99
C ILE A 104 -4.29 -0.34 2.45
N HIS A 105 -3.21 0.38 2.69
CA HIS A 105 -2.84 0.90 3.99
C HIS A 105 -3.10 2.40 4.08
N ALA A 106 -3.61 2.87 5.21
CA ALA A 106 -3.97 4.24 5.54
C ALA A 106 -5.34 4.72 5.02
N GLU A 107 -5.91 5.70 5.72
CA GLU A 107 -7.26 6.22 5.48
C GLU A 107 -7.39 6.94 4.14
N GLY A 108 -6.42 7.81 3.80
CA GLY A 108 -6.48 8.59 2.55
C GLY A 108 -6.56 7.73 1.29
N PRO A 109 -5.64 6.77 1.10
CA PRO A 109 -5.71 5.79 0.01
C PRO A 109 -6.97 4.92 0.02
N ALA A 110 -7.53 4.62 1.20
CA ALA A 110 -8.75 3.84 1.33
C ALA A 110 -9.97 4.48 0.65
N ALA A 111 -10.01 5.82 0.54
CA ALA A 111 -11.05 6.54 -0.18
C ALA A 111 -11.16 6.13 -1.66
N PHE A 112 -10.11 5.56 -2.24
CA PHE A 112 -10.09 5.09 -3.63
C PHE A 112 -10.34 3.58 -3.79
N CYS A 113 -10.70 2.86 -2.73
CA CYS A 113 -10.92 1.41 -2.76
C CYS A 113 -12.05 0.97 -3.73
N TRP A 114 -13.01 1.87 -4.00
CA TRP A 114 -14.11 1.61 -4.94
C TRP A 114 -13.61 1.41 -6.37
N LEU A 115 -12.51 2.06 -6.76
CA LEU A 115 -11.99 2.00 -8.13
C LEU A 115 -11.56 0.57 -8.51
N PRO A 116 -10.65 -0.11 -7.80
CA PRO A 116 -10.32 -1.50 -8.11
C PRO A 116 -11.49 -2.48 -7.89
N LYS A 117 -12.44 -2.16 -6.99
CA LYS A 117 -13.65 -2.97 -6.83
C LYS A 117 -14.54 -2.98 -8.06
N LEU A 118 -14.67 -1.87 -8.79
CA LEU A 118 -15.38 -1.80 -10.06
C LEU A 118 -14.80 -2.78 -11.11
N PHE A 119 -13.52 -3.10 -11.00
CA PHE A 119 -12.84 -4.08 -11.87
C PHE A 119 -12.82 -5.50 -11.29
N GLY A 120 -13.64 -5.78 -10.29
CA GLY A 120 -13.80 -7.12 -9.69
C GLY A 120 -12.61 -7.56 -8.82
N LYS A 121 -11.79 -6.62 -8.34
CA LYS A 121 -10.64 -6.93 -7.47
C LYS A 121 -11.10 -7.14 -6.03
N LYS A 122 -10.46 -8.10 -5.34
CA LYS A 122 -10.60 -8.26 -3.88
C LYS A 122 -9.76 -7.20 -3.19
N VAL A 123 -10.38 -6.40 -2.33
CA VAL A 123 -9.72 -5.28 -1.65
C VAL A 123 -9.77 -5.49 -0.14
N ILE A 124 -8.62 -5.39 0.50
CA ILE A 124 -8.45 -5.34 1.95
C ILE A 124 -7.94 -3.95 2.31
N VAL A 125 -8.51 -3.35 3.34
CA VAL A 125 -8.10 -2.04 3.84
C VAL A 125 -7.65 -2.17 5.28
N THR A 126 -6.43 -1.72 5.58
CA THR A 126 -5.93 -1.60 6.96
C THR A 126 -5.77 -0.14 7.31
N ILE A 127 -6.50 0.30 8.34
CA ILE A 127 -6.43 1.65 8.87
C ILE A 127 -5.51 1.65 10.08
N HIS A 128 -4.44 2.47 10.02
CA HIS A 128 -3.50 2.65 11.11
C HIS A 128 -3.80 3.96 11.86
N GLY A 129 -3.98 3.89 13.16
CA GLY A 129 -4.13 5.07 14.00
C GLY A 129 -5.52 5.71 14.04
N ALA A 130 -6.59 4.91 13.90
CA ALA A 130 -7.98 5.36 14.11
C ALA A 130 -8.27 5.84 15.55
N CYS A 131 -7.29 6.50 16.19
CA CYS A 131 -7.39 6.95 17.60
C CYS A 131 -8.36 8.11 17.81
N GLU A 132 -8.62 8.92 16.78
CA GLU A 132 -9.44 10.15 16.97
C GLU A 132 -10.95 9.88 17.05
N ILE A 133 -11.45 8.83 16.46
CA ILE A 133 -12.89 8.51 16.46
C ILE A 133 -13.35 7.88 17.79
N ILE A 134 -12.41 7.40 18.62
CA ILE A 134 -12.73 6.58 19.81
C ILE A 134 -12.60 7.36 21.12
N GLU A 135 -11.98 8.53 21.13
CA GLU A 135 -11.97 9.41 22.32
C GLU A 135 -13.37 9.91 22.72
N THR A 136 -14.31 9.96 21.78
CA THR A 136 -15.72 10.31 22.05
C THR A 136 -16.52 9.18 22.68
N THR A 137 -16.03 7.93 22.70
CA THR A 137 -16.79 6.77 23.26
C THR A 137 -16.09 6.09 24.44
N GLY A 138 -14.97 6.60 24.92
CA GLY A 138 -14.34 6.13 26.19
C GLY A 138 -13.76 4.71 26.16
N LYS A 139 -13.62 4.09 25.02
CA LYS A 139 -13.06 2.74 24.88
C LYS A 139 -11.73 2.79 24.12
N LYS A 140 -10.63 2.40 24.77
CA LYS A 140 -9.32 2.29 24.12
C LYS A 140 -9.39 1.27 22.97
N PRO A 141 -9.02 1.63 21.73
CA PRO A 141 -9.04 0.71 20.62
C PRO A 141 -7.81 -0.18 20.60
N ASP A 142 -7.99 -1.36 20.07
CA ASP A 142 -6.87 -2.20 19.61
C ASP A 142 -6.15 -1.49 18.44
N LYS A 143 -4.82 -1.59 18.40
CA LYS A 143 -3.94 -0.76 17.56
C LYS A 143 -4.00 -1.04 16.04
N SER A 144 -4.86 -1.93 15.60
CA SER A 144 -5.06 -2.19 14.17
C SER A 144 -6.49 -2.66 13.89
N MET A 145 -7.21 -1.94 13.06
CA MET A 145 -8.52 -2.34 12.56
C MET A 145 -8.36 -2.79 11.10
N VAL A 146 -8.60 -4.06 10.84
CA VAL A 146 -8.64 -4.62 9.48
C VAL A 146 -10.10 -4.68 9.05
N LEU A 147 -10.46 -3.91 8.03
CA LEU A 147 -11.75 -3.99 7.38
C LEU A 147 -11.59 -4.74 6.06
N ALA A 148 -12.23 -5.90 5.96
CA ALA A 148 -12.45 -6.59 4.70
C ALA A 148 -13.77 -6.08 4.10
N ALA A 149 -13.74 -5.58 2.89
CA ALA A 149 -14.91 -5.06 2.18
C ALA A 149 -15.10 -5.74 0.83
#